data_e1743c0b9547de94f31b32f4b9be0fc3
#
_entry.id   e1743c0b9547de94f31b32f4b9be0fc3
#
_cell.length_a   1.000
_cell.length_b   1.000
_cell.length_c   1.000
_cell.angle_alpha   90.00
_cell.angle_beta   90.00
_cell.angle_gamma   90.00
#
_symmetry.space_group_name_H-M   'P 1'
#
loop_
_entity.id
_entity.type
_entity.pdbx_description
1 polymer ?
#
loop_
_entity_poly.entity_id
_entity_poly.type
_entity_poly.pdbx_seq_one_letter_code
_entity_poly.pdbx_strand_id
1 'polypeptide(L)'
;MTEPEWNHQYVDANGISVHYVRHGEGHPLILLHGWPEFWYTWRKNIPVLAEEFDVVAPDLRGFGDTEKPGLPDPPKKLLGDLVEDLRGLADALGFERFGVVSHDVGAYVAQGFARKYPERLSGLFVFDCPYPGIGDRWVDPDSVNEIWYQTFNQQPWAASLIGENRKTCEIYFRHFLDHWSHEPGLFDEDLDVWVDNFMQPGNLQGGFDWYIGTNDSRLDLIRNGPPEMPKIETPTRIRWGASDSVVKVEWADRLGDYFADLDFAPMRESGHFAHYERPDLANREISSFFQAMA
;
A
#
# COMPACT_ATOMS: atom_id res chain seq x y z
N MET A 1 13.04 -16.66 -16.90
CA MET A 1 14.19 -15.99 -16.25
C MET A 1 14.26 -16.52 -14.83
N THR A 2 15.42 -16.84 -14.31
CA THR A 2 15.56 -17.18 -12.89
C THR A 2 15.20 -15.94 -12.08
N GLU A 3 14.40 -16.10 -11.02
CA GLU A 3 14.13 -14.98 -10.09
C GLU A 3 15.46 -14.40 -9.59
N PRO A 4 15.55 -13.05 -9.45
CA PRO A 4 16.72 -12.45 -8.85
C PRO A 4 16.87 -12.91 -7.39
N GLU A 5 18.08 -13.04 -6.92
CA GLU A 5 18.34 -13.23 -5.50
C GLU A 5 17.98 -11.92 -4.76
N TRP A 6 16.93 -11.98 -3.92
CA TRP A 6 16.43 -10.83 -3.20
C TRP A 6 17.34 -10.47 -2.02
N ASN A 7 17.76 -9.21 -1.94
CA ASN A 7 18.61 -8.71 -0.87
C ASN A 7 17.74 -8.29 0.33
N HIS A 8 17.36 -9.28 1.16
CA HIS A 8 16.60 -9.11 2.39
C HIS A 8 17.44 -8.47 3.49
N GLN A 9 16.94 -7.40 4.09
CA GLN A 9 17.60 -6.66 5.15
C GLN A 9 16.60 -6.31 6.26
N TYR A 10 17.14 -5.98 7.43
CA TYR A 10 16.37 -5.55 8.60
C TYR A 10 17.03 -4.33 9.23
N VAL A 11 16.20 -3.42 9.75
CA VAL A 11 16.67 -2.25 10.48
C VAL A 11 15.71 -1.91 11.61
N ASP A 12 16.26 -1.40 12.73
CA ASP A 12 15.43 -0.87 13.80
C ASP A 12 14.93 0.53 13.43
N ALA A 13 13.63 0.67 13.28
CA ALA A 13 12.95 1.92 12.95
C ALA A 13 11.74 2.11 13.86
N ASN A 14 11.64 3.27 14.49
CA ASN A 14 10.52 3.60 15.37
C ASN A 14 10.20 2.53 16.45
N GLY A 15 11.25 1.87 16.95
CA GLY A 15 11.14 0.85 18.01
C GLY A 15 10.66 -0.52 17.59
N ILE A 16 10.66 -0.81 16.29
CA ILE A 16 10.39 -2.14 15.72
C ILE A 16 11.46 -2.54 14.72
N SER A 17 11.62 -3.85 14.52
CA SER A 17 12.46 -4.40 13.45
C SER A 17 11.68 -4.38 12.14
N VAL A 18 12.09 -3.55 11.18
CA VAL A 18 11.49 -3.42 9.85
C VAL A 18 12.28 -4.23 8.86
N HIS A 19 11.63 -5.19 8.21
CA HIS A 19 12.15 -5.91 7.07
C HIS A 19 11.98 -5.10 5.79
N TYR A 20 12.97 -5.18 4.90
CA TYR A 20 12.91 -4.60 3.55
C TYR A 20 13.80 -5.34 2.57
N VAL A 21 13.47 -5.22 1.29
CA VAL A 21 14.32 -5.63 0.17
C VAL A 21 14.90 -4.38 -0.47
N ARG A 22 16.23 -4.38 -0.80
CA ARG A 22 16.90 -3.23 -1.40
C ARG A 22 17.70 -3.65 -2.61
N HIS A 23 17.56 -2.92 -3.72
CA HIS A 23 18.30 -3.11 -4.96
C HIS A 23 18.59 -1.77 -5.63
N GLY A 24 19.71 -1.73 -6.38
CA GLY A 24 20.14 -0.56 -7.15
C GLY A 24 20.90 0.48 -6.32
N GLU A 25 21.22 1.58 -7.01
CA GLU A 25 21.93 2.74 -6.45
C GLU A 25 21.34 4.01 -7.10
N GLY A 26 21.50 5.16 -6.48
CA GLY A 26 21.04 6.44 -7.02
C GLY A 26 20.04 7.16 -6.12
N HIS A 27 19.06 7.86 -6.71
CA HIS A 27 18.03 8.54 -5.93
C HIS A 27 17.14 7.55 -5.20
N PRO A 28 16.96 7.68 -3.86
CA PRO A 28 16.19 6.71 -3.09
C PRO A 28 14.70 6.70 -3.44
N LEU A 29 14.14 5.53 -3.68
CA LEU A 29 12.70 5.27 -3.81
C LEU A 29 12.25 4.24 -2.78
N ILE A 30 11.25 4.59 -1.96
CA ILE A 30 10.62 3.66 -1.02
C ILE A 30 9.26 3.23 -1.59
N LEU A 31 9.05 1.91 -1.74
CA LEU A 31 7.86 1.31 -2.34
C LEU A 31 6.97 0.72 -1.24
N LEU A 32 5.82 1.35 -0.94
CA LEU A 32 4.90 0.94 0.13
C LEU A 32 3.74 0.14 -0.44
N HIS A 33 3.58 -1.09 0.03
CA HIS A 33 2.52 -2.00 -0.37
C HIS A 33 1.18 -1.71 0.33
N GLY A 34 0.12 -2.37 -0.11
CA GLY A 34 -1.21 -2.33 0.47
C GLY A 34 -1.63 -3.61 1.21
N TRP A 35 -2.94 -3.84 1.28
CA TRP A 35 -3.55 -5.09 1.70
C TRP A 35 -4.32 -5.70 0.51
N PRO A 36 -4.24 -6.99 0.26
CA PRO A 36 -3.53 -8.05 1.00
C PRO A 36 -2.14 -8.33 0.41
N GLU A 37 -1.23 -7.43 0.61
CA GLU A 37 0.10 -7.46 0.00
C GLU A 37 1.20 -7.49 1.06
N PHE A 38 2.44 -7.56 0.57
CA PHE A 38 3.71 -7.39 1.27
C PHE A 38 4.76 -6.97 0.24
N TRP A 39 6.03 -6.74 0.61
CA TRP A 39 7.05 -6.24 -0.30
C TRP A 39 7.09 -6.91 -1.68
N TYR A 40 6.73 -8.19 -1.76
CA TYR A 40 6.81 -9.02 -2.97
C TYR A 40 5.85 -8.58 -4.09
N THR A 41 4.83 -7.79 -3.77
CA THR A 41 3.97 -7.18 -4.78
C THR A 41 4.77 -6.35 -5.79
N TRP A 42 5.90 -5.81 -5.36
CA TRP A 42 6.81 -4.99 -6.17
C TRP A 42 7.84 -5.82 -6.97
N ARG A 43 7.81 -7.16 -6.92
CA ARG A 43 8.83 -8.03 -7.54
C ARG A 43 9.03 -7.80 -9.05
N LYS A 44 7.99 -7.34 -9.76
CA LYS A 44 8.06 -7.01 -11.19
C LYS A 44 8.56 -5.57 -11.45
N ASN A 45 8.61 -4.75 -10.42
CA ASN A 45 9.03 -3.35 -10.50
C ASN A 45 10.47 -3.15 -10.03
N ILE A 46 10.84 -3.76 -8.91
CA ILE A 46 12.16 -3.60 -8.28
C ILE A 46 13.32 -3.79 -9.28
N PRO A 47 13.41 -4.88 -10.07
CA PRO A 47 14.56 -5.08 -10.95
C PRO A 47 14.73 -4.00 -12.03
N VAL A 48 13.62 -3.48 -12.54
CA VAL A 48 13.63 -2.44 -13.58
C VAL A 48 13.95 -1.08 -12.99
N LEU A 49 13.34 -0.73 -11.86
CA LEU A 49 13.59 0.55 -11.19
C LEU A 49 15.00 0.63 -10.62
N ALA A 50 15.56 -0.50 -10.18
CA ALA A 50 16.91 -0.60 -9.63
C ALA A 50 18.03 -0.34 -10.67
N GLU A 51 17.71 -0.28 -11.96
CA GLU A 51 18.66 0.14 -12.99
C GLU A 51 19.01 1.65 -12.87
N GLU A 52 18.13 2.44 -12.21
CA GLU A 52 18.26 3.91 -12.15
C GLU A 52 18.15 4.48 -10.73
N PHE A 53 17.57 3.73 -9.79
CA PHE A 53 17.22 4.20 -8.45
C PHE A 53 17.75 3.25 -7.37
N ASP A 54 17.93 3.79 -6.16
CA ASP A 54 18.12 3.00 -4.94
C ASP A 54 16.74 2.61 -4.40
N VAL A 55 16.29 1.41 -4.76
CA VAL A 55 14.92 0.93 -4.50
C VAL A 55 14.86 0.18 -3.17
N VAL A 56 13.98 0.62 -2.28
CA VAL A 56 13.70 -0.02 -0.98
C VAL A 56 12.23 -0.38 -0.91
N ALA A 57 11.91 -1.66 -0.75
CA ALA A 57 10.56 -2.15 -0.59
C ALA A 57 10.40 -2.79 0.81
N PRO A 58 9.91 -2.05 1.81
CA PRO A 58 9.67 -2.59 3.14
C PRO A 58 8.37 -3.38 3.21
N ASP A 59 8.30 -4.29 4.19
CA ASP A 59 7.03 -4.72 4.73
C ASP A 59 6.56 -3.70 5.77
N LEU A 60 5.31 -3.30 5.68
CA LEU A 60 4.70 -2.40 6.66
C LEU A 60 4.59 -3.09 8.03
N ARG A 61 4.53 -2.30 9.11
CA ARG A 61 4.23 -2.78 10.48
C ARG A 61 3.09 -3.79 10.48
N GLY A 62 3.32 -4.98 11.03
CA GLY A 62 2.34 -6.05 11.08
C GLY A 62 2.28 -6.95 9.85
N PHE A 63 2.97 -6.61 8.76
CA PHE A 63 2.99 -7.38 7.51
C PHE A 63 4.32 -8.10 7.30
N GLY A 64 4.30 -9.08 6.39
CA GLY A 64 5.49 -9.77 5.89
C GLY A 64 6.41 -10.26 7.01
N ASP A 65 7.69 -9.92 6.88
CA ASP A 65 8.72 -10.24 7.87
C ASP A 65 9.02 -9.09 8.86
N THR A 66 8.33 -7.94 8.74
CA THR A 66 8.40 -6.86 9.72
C THR A 66 7.73 -7.28 11.04
N GLU A 67 8.23 -6.75 12.15
CA GLU A 67 7.73 -7.03 13.49
C GLU A 67 6.22 -6.74 13.64
N LYS A 68 5.54 -7.57 14.44
CA LYS A 68 4.11 -7.52 14.72
C LYS A 68 3.86 -7.13 16.19
N PRO A 69 4.04 -5.85 16.55
CA PRO A 69 3.87 -5.42 17.95
C PRO A 69 2.40 -5.43 18.41
N GLY A 70 1.46 -5.72 17.50
CA GLY A 70 0.03 -5.58 17.73
C GLY A 70 -0.44 -4.13 17.64
N LEU A 71 -1.70 -3.92 18.00
CA LEU A 71 -2.32 -2.59 17.95
C LEU A 71 -1.74 -1.67 19.04
N PRO A 72 -1.50 -0.38 18.71
CA PRO A 72 -1.15 0.62 19.73
C PRO A 72 -2.35 0.93 20.64
N ASP A 73 -2.08 1.57 21.76
CA ASP A 73 -3.12 2.09 22.66
C ASP A 73 -3.14 3.65 22.61
N PRO A 74 -4.26 4.25 22.17
CA PRO A 74 -5.43 3.65 21.52
C PRO A 74 -5.17 3.20 20.07
N PRO A 75 -5.95 2.23 19.55
CA PRO A 75 -5.75 1.67 18.19
C PRO A 75 -5.68 2.70 17.06
N LYS A 76 -6.41 3.80 17.15
CA LYS A 76 -6.41 4.90 16.16
C LYS A 76 -5.05 5.58 15.94
N LYS A 77 -4.04 5.30 16.76
CA LYS A 77 -2.67 5.77 16.53
C LYS A 77 -1.95 5.02 15.41
N LEU A 78 -2.48 3.87 14.96
CA LEU A 78 -1.78 2.96 14.04
C LEU A 78 -1.27 3.67 12.78
N LEU A 79 -2.11 4.50 12.12
CA LEU A 79 -1.65 5.24 10.94
C LEU A 79 -0.50 6.20 11.27
N GLY A 80 -0.54 6.86 12.44
CA GLY A 80 0.53 7.72 12.91
C GLY A 80 1.84 6.94 13.14
N ASP A 81 1.75 5.74 13.72
CA ASP A 81 2.91 4.88 13.94
C ASP A 81 3.51 4.39 12.61
N LEU A 82 2.67 4.02 11.62
CA LEU A 82 3.14 3.66 10.27
C LEU A 82 3.86 4.83 9.56
N VAL A 83 3.40 6.07 9.75
CA VAL A 83 4.09 7.27 9.24
C VAL A 83 5.45 7.45 9.92
N GLU A 84 5.54 7.21 11.24
CA GLU A 84 6.81 7.27 11.97
C GLU A 84 7.75 6.11 11.62
N ASP A 85 7.21 4.93 11.29
CA ASP A 85 8.02 3.80 10.80
C ASP A 85 8.69 4.15 9.47
N LEU A 86 7.97 4.78 8.54
CA LEU A 86 8.54 5.27 7.28
C LEU A 86 9.62 6.31 7.52
N ARG A 87 9.42 7.26 8.46
CA ARG A 87 10.43 8.23 8.85
C ARG A 87 11.66 7.53 9.43
N GLY A 88 11.43 6.62 10.39
CA GLY A 88 12.50 5.88 11.05
C GLY A 88 13.32 5.02 10.08
N LEU A 89 12.65 4.36 9.10
CA LEU A 89 13.31 3.62 8.04
C LEU A 89 14.20 4.53 7.19
N ALA A 90 13.67 5.66 6.71
CA ALA A 90 14.42 6.62 5.91
C ALA A 90 15.63 7.19 6.69
N ASP A 91 15.45 7.52 7.98
CA ASP A 91 16.53 8.01 8.84
C ASP A 91 17.62 6.96 9.05
N ALA A 92 17.25 5.70 9.31
CA ALA A 92 18.18 4.59 9.50
C ALA A 92 18.98 4.26 8.24
N LEU A 93 18.39 4.48 7.05
CA LEU A 93 19.05 4.31 5.75
C LEU A 93 19.84 5.55 5.30
N GLY A 94 19.78 6.66 6.06
CA GLY A 94 20.48 7.90 5.74
C GLY A 94 19.84 8.70 4.59
N PHE A 95 18.55 8.49 4.31
CA PHE A 95 17.83 9.20 3.25
C PHE A 95 17.32 10.55 3.77
N GLU A 96 17.99 11.65 3.43
CA GLU A 96 17.53 12.99 3.77
C GLU A 96 16.28 13.37 2.94
N ARG A 97 16.29 13.03 1.65
CA ARG A 97 15.18 13.25 0.73
C ARG A 97 15.03 12.06 -0.22
N PHE A 98 13.79 11.60 -0.43
CA PHE A 98 13.48 10.39 -1.19
C PHE A 98 12.13 10.48 -1.90
N GLY A 99 11.94 9.64 -2.90
CA GLY A 99 10.63 9.42 -3.54
C GLY A 99 9.85 8.32 -2.82
N VAL A 100 8.52 8.44 -2.81
CA VAL A 100 7.63 7.38 -2.34
C VAL A 100 6.76 6.91 -3.48
N VAL A 101 6.75 5.61 -3.73
CA VAL A 101 5.77 4.92 -4.56
C VAL A 101 4.87 4.12 -3.60
N SER A 102 3.57 4.18 -3.76
CA SER A 102 2.65 3.57 -2.80
C SER A 102 1.41 2.99 -3.46
N HIS A 103 0.80 2.01 -2.79
CA HIS A 103 -0.44 1.39 -3.19
C HIS A 103 -1.34 1.17 -1.96
N ASP A 104 -2.66 1.38 -2.08
CA ASP A 104 -3.71 1.06 -1.10
C ASP A 104 -3.38 1.53 0.34
N VAL A 105 -3.11 0.64 1.31
CA VAL A 105 -2.70 1.00 2.68
C VAL A 105 -1.46 1.89 2.66
N GLY A 106 -0.48 1.56 1.82
CA GLY A 106 0.71 2.39 1.61
C GLY A 106 0.39 3.81 1.17
N ALA A 107 -0.70 4.02 0.41
CA ALA A 107 -1.13 5.35 0.00
C ALA A 107 -1.64 6.21 1.18
N TYR A 108 -2.28 5.63 2.18
CA TYR A 108 -2.61 6.35 3.42
C TYR A 108 -1.36 6.78 4.19
N VAL A 109 -0.38 5.86 4.30
CA VAL A 109 0.91 6.15 4.96
C VAL A 109 1.64 7.27 4.21
N ALA A 110 1.74 7.18 2.89
CA ALA A 110 2.40 8.17 2.04
C ALA A 110 1.74 9.57 2.13
N GLN A 111 0.40 9.63 2.11
CA GLN A 111 -0.34 10.89 2.31
C GLN A 111 -0.14 11.48 3.71
N GLY A 112 -0.13 10.63 4.75
CA GLY A 112 0.18 11.04 6.12
C GLY A 112 1.58 11.60 6.25
N PHE A 113 2.57 10.94 5.62
CA PHE A 113 3.95 11.37 5.59
C PHE A 113 4.12 12.70 4.83
N ALA A 114 3.52 12.83 3.65
CA ALA A 114 3.59 14.05 2.84
C ALA A 114 3.02 15.29 3.55
N ARG A 115 2.01 15.11 4.42
CA ARG A 115 1.47 16.21 5.23
C ARG A 115 2.36 16.56 6.43
N LYS A 116 3.06 15.57 7.00
CA LYS A 116 3.84 15.75 8.22
C LYS A 116 5.29 16.15 7.95
N TYR A 117 5.87 15.63 6.86
CA TYR A 117 7.28 15.75 6.50
C TYR A 117 7.45 16.06 4.99
N PRO A 118 6.77 17.10 4.45
CA PRO A 118 6.77 17.38 3.00
C PRO A 118 8.18 17.64 2.45
N GLU A 119 9.09 18.25 3.27
CA GLU A 119 10.46 18.55 2.89
C GLU A 119 11.32 17.31 2.65
N ARG A 120 10.91 16.16 3.19
CA ARG A 120 11.62 14.87 3.03
C ARG A 120 11.30 14.18 1.70
N LEU A 121 10.26 14.62 0.99
CA LEU A 121 9.84 14.00 -0.25
C LEU A 121 10.36 14.73 -1.48
N SER A 122 10.90 13.98 -2.44
CA SER A 122 11.17 14.48 -3.78
C SER A 122 9.90 14.46 -4.65
N GLY A 123 9.03 13.49 -4.44
CA GLY A 123 7.76 13.30 -5.12
C GLY A 123 6.97 12.15 -4.50
N LEU A 124 5.69 12.10 -4.84
CA LEU A 124 4.76 11.07 -4.39
C LEU A 124 4.11 10.42 -5.62
N PHE A 125 4.31 9.11 -5.78
CA PHE A 125 3.65 8.31 -6.81
C PHE A 125 2.66 7.35 -6.14
N VAL A 126 1.39 7.35 -6.57
CA VAL A 126 0.36 6.54 -5.93
C VAL A 126 -0.41 5.72 -6.96
N PHE A 127 -0.51 4.43 -6.73
CA PHE A 127 -1.43 3.54 -7.42
C PHE A 127 -2.69 3.36 -6.59
N ASP A 128 -3.87 3.34 -7.26
CA ASP A 128 -5.17 3.01 -6.69
C ASP A 128 -5.36 3.68 -5.31
N CYS A 129 -5.48 5.01 -5.33
CA CYS A 129 -5.30 5.91 -4.21
C CYS A 129 -6.55 6.05 -3.32
N PRO A 130 -6.71 5.30 -2.23
CA PRO A 130 -7.73 5.65 -1.26
C PRO A 130 -7.34 6.96 -0.56
N TYR A 131 -8.30 7.89 -0.46
CA TYR A 131 -8.09 9.21 0.12
C TYR A 131 -9.36 9.72 0.82
N PRO A 132 -9.26 10.73 1.71
CA PRO A 132 -10.42 11.18 2.48
C PRO A 132 -11.60 11.68 1.64
N GLY A 133 -11.35 12.18 0.42
CA GLY A 133 -12.38 12.67 -0.49
C GLY A 133 -13.38 11.63 -1.00
N ILE A 134 -13.11 10.33 -0.81
CA ILE A 134 -14.04 9.24 -1.09
C ILE A 134 -15.28 9.37 -0.16
N GLY A 135 -15.08 9.67 1.12
CA GLY A 135 -16.14 9.96 2.06
C GLY A 135 -17.10 8.80 2.30
N ASP A 136 -18.40 9.07 2.19
CA ASP A 136 -19.47 8.11 2.40
C ASP A 136 -19.75 7.17 1.21
N ARG A 137 -19.09 7.41 0.05
CA ARG A 137 -19.21 6.54 -1.13
C ARG A 137 -18.76 5.09 -0.89
N TRP A 138 -17.97 4.86 0.16
CA TRP A 138 -17.65 3.50 0.62
C TRP A 138 -18.88 2.65 0.98
N VAL A 139 -19.95 3.28 1.42
CA VAL A 139 -21.17 2.60 1.89
C VAL A 139 -22.37 2.82 0.98
N ASP A 140 -22.17 3.35 -0.20
CA ASP A 140 -23.19 3.41 -1.24
C ASP A 140 -23.70 2.00 -1.57
N PRO A 141 -24.98 1.82 -1.93
CA PRO A 141 -25.55 0.51 -2.24
C PRO A 141 -24.76 -0.30 -3.28
N ASP A 142 -24.10 0.37 -4.22
CA ASP A 142 -23.31 -0.26 -5.28
C ASP A 142 -21.86 -0.58 -4.84
N SER A 143 -21.46 -0.19 -3.63
CA SER A 143 -20.08 -0.34 -3.12
C SER A 143 -20.00 -1.11 -1.82
N VAL A 144 -21.06 -1.08 -0.99
CA VAL A 144 -21.05 -1.67 0.35
C VAL A 144 -20.73 -3.17 0.36
N ASN A 145 -21.12 -3.88 -0.69
CA ASN A 145 -20.85 -5.32 -0.80
C ASN A 145 -19.37 -5.61 -1.09
N GLU A 146 -18.65 -4.69 -1.72
CA GLU A 146 -17.22 -4.86 -2.03
C GLU A 146 -16.34 -4.75 -0.77
N ILE A 147 -16.82 -4.05 0.27
CA ILE A 147 -16.05 -3.79 1.49
C ILE A 147 -16.43 -4.69 2.68
N TRP A 148 -17.16 -5.80 2.46
CA TRP A 148 -17.58 -6.74 3.51
C TRP A 148 -16.40 -7.22 4.37
N TYR A 149 -15.25 -7.43 3.74
CA TYR A 149 -14.03 -7.90 4.36
C TYR A 149 -13.49 -6.92 5.41
N GLN A 150 -13.72 -5.62 5.26
CA GLN A 150 -13.28 -4.63 6.25
C GLN A 150 -13.96 -4.85 7.61
N THR A 151 -15.20 -5.31 7.63
CA THR A 151 -15.91 -5.67 8.87
C THR A 151 -15.57 -7.09 9.31
N PHE A 152 -15.37 -8.01 8.38
CA PHE A 152 -14.96 -9.38 8.68
C PHE A 152 -13.58 -9.41 9.35
N ASN A 153 -12.58 -8.71 8.80
CA ASN A 153 -11.21 -8.67 9.32
C ASN A 153 -11.10 -8.10 10.74
N GLN A 154 -12.11 -7.36 11.19
CA GLN A 154 -12.19 -6.84 12.56
C GLN A 154 -12.74 -7.85 13.58
N GLN A 155 -13.20 -9.01 13.14
CA GLN A 155 -13.74 -10.01 14.05
C GLN A 155 -12.62 -10.72 14.82
N PRO A 156 -12.73 -10.93 16.14
CA PRO A 156 -11.65 -11.50 16.95
C PRO A 156 -11.31 -12.96 16.60
N TRP A 157 -12.14 -13.61 15.81
CA TRP A 157 -11.95 -14.99 15.33
C TRP A 157 -11.54 -15.06 13.85
N ALA A 158 -11.50 -13.93 13.12
CA ALA A 158 -11.26 -13.94 11.67
C ALA A 158 -9.89 -14.53 11.30
N ALA A 159 -8.81 -14.07 11.96
CA ALA A 159 -7.47 -14.58 11.71
C ALA A 159 -7.37 -16.10 11.99
N SER A 160 -7.99 -16.56 13.07
CA SER A 160 -8.03 -18.01 13.40
C SER A 160 -8.80 -18.83 12.37
N LEU A 161 -9.92 -18.29 11.88
CA LEU A 161 -10.72 -18.98 10.86
C LEU A 161 -9.95 -19.08 9.53
N ILE A 162 -9.35 -18.00 9.07
CA ILE A 162 -8.61 -17.98 7.79
C ILE A 162 -7.32 -18.78 7.90
N GLY A 163 -6.64 -18.72 9.03
CA GLY A 163 -5.40 -19.44 9.32
C GLY A 163 -5.59 -20.89 9.80
N GLU A 164 -6.82 -21.42 9.84
CA GLU A 164 -7.09 -22.79 10.28
C GLU A 164 -6.27 -23.82 9.49
N ASN A 165 -6.15 -23.60 8.19
CA ASN A 165 -5.29 -24.39 7.33
C ASN A 165 -4.98 -23.62 6.02
N ARG A 166 -3.96 -24.11 5.28
CA ARG A 166 -3.51 -23.49 4.01
C ARG A 166 -4.65 -23.30 3.00
N LYS A 167 -5.60 -24.26 2.90
CA LYS A 167 -6.69 -24.19 1.91
C LYS A 167 -7.68 -23.08 2.24
N THR A 168 -7.98 -22.85 3.51
CA THR A 168 -8.85 -21.75 3.95
C THR A 168 -8.20 -20.38 3.63
N CYS A 169 -6.91 -20.27 3.92
CA CYS A 169 -6.11 -19.09 3.60
C CYS A 169 -6.07 -18.83 2.09
N GLU A 170 -5.79 -19.85 1.29
CA GLU A 170 -5.78 -19.78 -0.18
C GLU A 170 -7.13 -19.29 -0.74
N ILE A 171 -8.25 -19.88 -0.31
CA ILE A 171 -9.59 -19.49 -0.78
C ILE A 171 -9.86 -18.01 -0.47
N TYR A 172 -9.48 -17.57 0.74
CA TYR A 172 -9.71 -16.20 1.18
C TYR A 172 -8.91 -15.19 0.34
N PHE A 173 -7.61 -15.38 0.20
CA PHE A 173 -6.76 -14.43 -0.53
C PHE A 173 -6.94 -14.51 -2.04
N ARG A 174 -7.14 -15.72 -2.59
CA ARG A 174 -7.47 -15.88 -4.02
C ARG A 174 -8.70 -15.06 -4.41
N HIS A 175 -9.73 -15.01 -3.54
CA HIS A 175 -10.91 -14.21 -3.79
C HIS A 175 -10.55 -12.75 -4.10
N PHE A 176 -9.71 -12.10 -3.29
CA PHE A 176 -9.35 -10.70 -3.49
C PHE A 176 -8.40 -10.53 -4.68
N LEU A 177 -7.40 -11.39 -4.80
CA LEU A 177 -6.43 -11.32 -5.89
C LEU A 177 -7.09 -11.50 -7.26
N ASP A 178 -8.11 -12.35 -7.38
CA ASP A 178 -8.86 -12.55 -8.62
C ASP A 178 -9.94 -11.47 -8.84
N HIS A 179 -10.72 -11.16 -7.79
CA HIS A 179 -11.89 -10.28 -7.91
C HIS A 179 -11.52 -8.81 -8.11
N TRP A 180 -10.40 -8.38 -7.54
CA TRP A 180 -9.93 -6.99 -7.64
C TRP A 180 -9.02 -6.76 -8.84
N SER A 181 -8.51 -7.81 -9.48
CA SER A 181 -7.75 -7.72 -10.73
C SER A 181 -8.66 -7.48 -11.93
N HIS A 182 -8.12 -6.86 -12.98
CA HIS A 182 -8.80 -6.73 -14.25
C HIS A 182 -9.08 -8.10 -14.89
N GLU A 183 -8.12 -9.02 -14.81
CA GLU A 183 -8.24 -10.40 -15.25
C GLU A 183 -8.00 -11.36 -14.09
N PRO A 184 -8.90 -12.30 -13.80
CA PRO A 184 -8.68 -13.32 -12.78
C PRO A 184 -7.54 -14.26 -13.19
N GLY A 185 -6.87 -14.85 -12.17
CA GLY A 185 -5.77 -15.81 -12.38
C GLY A 185 -4.41 -15.14 -12.62
N LEU A 186 -4.33 -13.83 -12.58
CA LEU A 186 -3.07 -13.09 -12.77
C LEU A 186 -2.01 -13.42 -11.69
N PHE A 187 -2.47 -13.80 -10.53
CA PHE A 187 -1.64 -14.19 -9.38
C PHE A 187 -1.39 -15.69 -9.26
N ASP A 188 -1.89 -16.53 -10.20
CA ASP A 188 -1.81 -17.99 -10.06
C ASP A 188 -0.38 -18.50 -9.90
N GLU A 189 0.59 -17.91 -10.60
CA GLU A 189 2.01 -18.29 -10.48
C GLU A 189 2.62 -17.94 -9.12
N ASP A 190 2.09 -16.92 -8.44
CA ASP A 190 2.61 -16.38 -7.19
C ASP A 190 1.74 -16.68 -5.97
N LEU A 191 0.57 -17.27 -6.17
CA LEU A 191 -0.41 -17.48 -5.10
C LEU A 191 0.15 -18.23 -3.90
N ASP A 192 1.01 -19.23 -4.17
CA ASP A 192 1.66 -19.99 -3.12
C ASP A 192 2.55 -19.10 -2.23
N VAL A 193 3.23 -18.11 -2.82
CA VAL A 193 4.06 -17.15 -2.08
C VAL A 193 3.20 -16.26 -1.18
N TRP A 194 2.04 -15.81 -1.69
CA TRP A 194 1.05 -15.06 -0.89
C TRP A 194 0.51 -15.88 0.28
N VAL A 195 0.08 -17.10 0.01
CA VAL A 195 -0.47 -18.00 1.05
C VAL A 195 0.59 -18.34 2.10
N ASP A 196 1.83 -18.65 1.68
CA ASP A 196 2.94 -18.94 2.59
C ASP A 196 3.26 -17.73 3.49
N ASN A 197 3.26 -16.52 2.92
CA ASN A 197 3.44 -15.30 3.70
C ASN A 197 2.34 -15.12 4.75
N PHE A 198 1.06 -15.24 4.39
CA PHE A 198 -0.04 -15.06 5.34
C PHE A 198 -0.17 -16.19 6.36
N MET A 199 0.32 -17.38 6.06
CA MET A 199 0.39 -18.49 7.01
C MET A 199 1.55 -18.39 8.02
N GLN A 200 2.47 -17.41 7.85
CA GLN A 200 3.48 -17.14 8.88
C GLN A 200 2.83 -16.60 10.16
N PRO A 201 3.41 -16.91 11.33
CA PRO A 201 2.85 -16.48 12.60
C PRO A 201 2.65 -14.96 12.69
N GLY A 202 1.42 -14.54 12.95
CA GLY A 202 1.06 -13.14 13.15
C GLY A 202 0.70 -12.36 11.90
N ASN A 203 1.01 -12.83 10.67
CA ASN A 203 0.79 -12.06 9.45
C ASN A 203 -0.70 -11.83 9.13
N LEU A 204 -1.57 -12.81 9.40
CA LEU A 204 -3.02 -12.61 9.26
C LEU A 204 -3.53 -11.52 10.20
N GLN A 205 -3.21 -11.65 11.49
CA GLN A 205 -3.67 -10.67 12.47
C GLN A 205 -3.07 -9.29 12.22
N GLY A 206 -1.78 -9.21 11.90
CA GLY A 206 -1.11 -7.93 11.61
C GLY A 206 -1.75 -7.20 10.43
N GLY A 207 -2.06 -7.91 9.34
CA GLY A 207 -2.81 -7.35 8.22
C GLY A 207 -4.24 -6.93 8.59
N PHE A 208 -4.89 -7.67 9.50
CA PHE A 208 -6.25 -7.35 9.98
C PHE A 208 -6.26 -6.18 10.98
N ASP A 209 -5.19 -5.97 11.71
CA ASP A 209 -5.02 -4.85 12.64
C ASP A 209 -5.14 -3.50 11.95
N TRP A 210 -4.82 -3.40 10.65
CA TRP A 210 -5.09 -2.20 9.85
C TRP A 210 -6.56 -1.79 9.92
N TYR A 211 -7.48 -2.74 9.72
CA TYR A 211 -8.92 -2.46 9.72
C TYR A 211 -9.45 -2.11 11.11
N ILE A 212 -8.88 -2.71 12.16
CA ILE A 212 -9.24 -2.39 13.56
C ILE A 212 -8.72 -0.99 13.91
N GLY A 213 -7.45 -0.72 13.62
CA GLY A 213 -6.79 0.54 13.99
C GLY A 213 -7.34 1.76 13.26
N THR A 214 -7.85 1.59 12.05
CA THR A 214 -8.37 2.69 11.23
C THR A 214 -9.89 2.81 11.23
N ASN A 215 -10.61 1.88 11.88
CA ASN A 215 -12.06 1.83 11.84
C ASN A 215 -12.75 3.11 12.31
N ASP A 216 -12.30 3.71 13.41
CA ASP A 216 -12.89 4.94 13.94
C ASP A 216 -12.78 6.08 12.92
N SER A 217 -11.62 6.24 12.26
CA SER A 217 -11.42 7.26 11.24
C SER A 217 -12.28 7.00 10.01
N ARG A 218 -12.43 5.73 9.59
CA ARG A 218 -13.32 5.34 8.50
C ARG A 218 -14.77 5.65 8.81
N LEU A 219 -15.26 5.30 9.99
CA LEU A 219 -16.63 5.59 10.43
C LEU A 219 -16.89 7.10 10.55
N ASP A 220 -15.88 7.87 10.95
CA ASP A 220 -15.96 9.32 11.01
C ASP A 220 -16.14 9.93 9.62
N LEU A 221 -15.34 9.49 8.64
CA LEU A 221 -15.50 9.89 7.23
C LEU A 221 -16.89 9.58 6.67
N ILE A 222 -17.44 8.41 7.00
CA ILE A 222 -18.77 7.99 6.55
C ILE A 222 -19.87 8.85 7.18
N ARG A 223 -19.75 9.18 8.48
CA ARG A 223 -20.77 9.93 9.22
C ARG A 223 -20.75 11.41 8.96
N ASN A 224 -19.55 11.98 8.87
CA ASN A 224 -19.35 13.44 8.88
C ASN A 224 -18.88 13.97 7.51
N GLY A 225 -18.65 13.06 6.56
CA GLY A 225 -18.10 13.40 5.25
C GLY A 225 -16.60 13.68 5.26
N PRO A 226 -16.04 14.01 4.09
CA PRO A 226 -14.63 14.29 3.95
C PRO A 226 -14.20 15.52 4.73
N PRO A 227 -13.11 15.45 5.53
CA PRO A 227 -12.63 16.60 6.29
C PRO A 227 -12.01 17.66 5.37
N GLU A 228 -12.17 18.94 5.74
CA GLU A 228 -11.31 19.98 5.22
C GLU A 228 -9.90 19.83 5.80
N MET A 229 -8.90 19.76 4.94
CA MET A 229 -7.50 19.64 5.35
C MET A 229 -6.57 20.31 4.35
N PRO A 230 -5.37 20.75 4.78
CA PRO A 230 -4.38 21.30 3.85
C PRO A 230 -4.07 20.32 2.72
N LYS A 231 -3.93 20.85 1.51
CA LYS A 231 -3.51 20.04 0.35
C LYS A 231 -2.07 19.55 0.54
N ILE A 232 -1.78 18.41 -0.06
CA ILE A 232 -0.40 17.94 -0.21
C ILE A 232 0.24 18.77 -1.31
N GLU A 233 1.31 19.50 -0.96
CA GLU A 233 2.05 20.36 -1.88
C GLU A 233 3.16 19.60 -2.63
N THR A 234 3.56 18.42 -2.13
CA THR A 234 4.54 17.55 -2.79
C THR A 234 4.04 17.19 -4.18
N PRO A 235 4.85 17.34 -5.25
CA PRO A 235 4.49 16.89 -6.58
C PRO A 235 3.99 15.45 -6.55
N THR A 236 2.79 15.23 -7.07
CA THR A 236 2.11 13.93 -6.93
C THR A 236 1.64 13.43 -8.28
N ARG A 237 2.00 12.18 -8.61
CA ARG A 237 1.43 11.44 -9.73
C ARG A 237 0.58 10.30 -9.23
N ILE A 238 -0.67 10.24 -9.70
CA ILE A 238 -1.60 9.16 -9.37
C ILE A 238 -1.95 8.40 -10.65
N ARG A 239 -1.78 7.08 -10.60
CA ARG A 239 -2.21 6.15 -11.64
C ARG A 239 -3.17 5.15 -11.01
N TRP A 240 -4.36 5.00 -11.58
CA TRP A 240 -5.45 4.30 -10.96
C TRP A 240 -6.05 3.28 -11.93
N GLY A 241 -6.21 2.02 -11.50
CA GLY A 241 -6.79 0.97 -12.34
C GLY A 241 -8.19 1.32 -12.81
N ALA A 242 -8.39 1.31 -14.11
CA ALA A 242 -9.68 1.69 -14.72
C ALA A 242 -10.80 0.68 -14.41
N SER A 243 -10.44 -0.53 -13.95
CA SER A 243 -11.36 -1.60 -13.59
C SER A 243 -11.30 -1.94 -12.10
N ASP A 244 -10.73 -1.05 -11.26
CA ASP A 244 -10.70 -1.27 -9.81
C ASP A 244 -12.12 -1.37 -9.26
N SER A 245 -12.47 -2.54 -8.73
CA SER A 245 -13.81 -2.83 -8.22
C SER A 245 -14.01 -2.35 -6.79
N VAL A 246 -12.93 -2.19 -6.02
CA VAL A 246 -12.99 -1.85 -4.59
C VAL A 246 -12.76 -0.37 -4.32
N VAL A 247 -11.76 0.24 -4.97
CA VAL A 247 -11.53 1.68 -4.93
C VAL A 247 -11.77 2.24 -6.33
N LYS A 248 -13.02 2.57 -6.61
CA LYS A 248 -13.46 2.88 -7.99
C LYS A 248 -12.79 4.13 -8.54
N VAL A 249 -12.32 4.07 -9.79
CA VAL A 249 -11.60 5.17 -10.45
C VAL A 249 -12.46 6.45 -10.56
N GLU A 250 -13.79 6.33 -10.61
CA GLU A 250 -14.72 7.45 -10.60
C GLU A 250 -14.66 8.28 -9.31
N TRP A 251 -14.11 7.72 -8.25
CA TRP A 251 -13.89 8.44 -6.99
C TRP A 251 -12.71 9.39 -7.03
N ALA A 252 -11.94 9.43 -8.12
CA ALA A 252 -10.83 10.36 -8.31
C ALA A 252 -11.28 11.83 -8.52
N ASP A 253 -12.57 12.09 -8.67
CA ASP A 253 -13.20 13.39 -8.98
C ASP A 253 -12.85 14.51 -7.99
N ARG A 254 -12.47 14.19 -6.74
CA ARG A 254 -12.11 15.15 -5.70
C ARG A 254 -10.63 15.17 -5.33
N LEU A 255 -9.76 14.47 -6.08
CA LEU A 255 -8.33 14.48 -5.82
C LEU A 255 -7.74 15.89 -5.77
N GLY A 256 -8.21 16.80 -6.63
CA GLY A 256 -7.79 18.21 -6.64
C GLY A 256 -8.13 19.01 -5.37
N ASP A 257 -9.01 18.50 -4.49
CA ASP A 257 -9.27 19.10 -3.18
C ASP A 257 -8.16 18.76 -2.16
N TYR A 258 -7.38 17.68 -2.40
CA TYR A 258 -6.41 17.13 -1.47
C TYR A 258 -4.96 17.23 -1.94
N PHE A 259 -4.73 17.41 -3.24
CA PHE A 259 -3.41 17.51 -3.86
C PHE A 259 -3.31 18.81 -4.65
N ALA A 260 -2.24 19.58 -4.43
CA ALA A 260 -2.04 20.88 -5.09
C ALA A 260 -1.37 20.72 -6.47
N ASP A 261 -0.31 19.92 -6.56
CA ASP A 261 0.42 19.59 -7.79
C ASP A 261 0.15 18.13 -8.15
N LEU A 262 -0.83 17.91 -9.02
CA LEU A 262 -1.40 16.59 -9.31
C LEU A 262 -1.37 16.26 -10.81
N ASP A 263 -0.72 15.15 -11.14
CA ASP A 263 -0.81 14.46 -12.43
C ASP A 263 -1.61 13.16 -12.25
N PHE A 264 -2.87 13.14 -12.68
CA PHE A 264 -3.76 11.99 -12.59
C PHE A 264 -4.10 11.39 -13.96
N ALA A 265 -4.03 10.06 -14.07
CA ALA A 265 -4.59 9.33 -15.20
C ALA A 265 -5.04 7.91 -14.79
N PRO A 266 -6.16 7.42 -15.37
CA PRO A 266 -6.54 6.02 -15.22
C PRO A 266 -5.60 5.12 -16.03
N MET A 267 -5.30 3.93 -15.48
CA MET A 267 -4.58 2.85 -16.17
C MET A 267 -5.59 1.89 -16.78
N ARG A 268 -5.60 1.81 -18.10
CA ARG A 268 -6.48 0.87 -18.82
C ARG A 268 -6.02 -0.58 -18.63
N GLU A 269 -6.94 -1.52 -18.68
CA GLU A 269 -6.70 -2.95 -18.57
C GLU A 269 -5.93 -3.29 -17.28
N SER A 270 -6.27 -2.62 -16.18
CA SER A 270 -5.83 -2.92 -14.83
C SER A 270 -6.94 -2.68 -13.82
N GLY A 271 -6.99 -3.51 -12.81
CA GLY A 271 -7.83 -3.41 -11.63
C GLY A 271 -7.07 -2.77 -10.48
N HIS A 272 -7.32 -3.26 -9.27
CA HIS A 272 -6.78 -2.69 -8.02
C HIS A 272 -5.25 -2.81 -7.90
N PHE A 273 -4.64 -3.83 -8.50
CA PHE A 273 -3.19 -4.06 -8.42
C PHE A 273 -2.45 -3.51 -9.64
N ALA A 274 -2.74 -2.26 -10.05
CA ALA A 274 -2.30 -1.68 -11.31
C ALA A 274 -0.78 -1.79 -11.56
N HIS A 275 0.05 -1.67 -10.51
CA HIS A 275 1.51 -1.82 -10.57
C HIS A 275 1.97 -3.26 -10.86
N TYR A 276 1.21 -4.24 -10.39
CA TYR A 276 1.46 -5.67 -10.57
C TYR A 276 0.88 -6.21 -11.88
N GLU A 277 -0.33 -5.73 -12.25
CA GLU A 277 -1.06 -6.13 -13.45
C GLU A 277 -0.43 -5.60 -14.74
N ARG A 278 0.10 -4.36 -14.69
CA ARG A 278 0.70 -3.67 -15.84
C ARG A 278 2.11 -3.16 -15.50
N PRO A 279 3.05 -4.07 -15.11
CA PRO A 279 4.35 -3.66 -14.58
C PRO A 279 5.18 -2.83 -15.57
N ASP A 280 5.14 -3.13 -16.86
CA ASP A 280 5.86 -2.35 -17.87
C ASP A 280 5.38 -0.90 -17.96
N LEU A 281 4.07 -0.66 -17.84
CA LEU A 281 3.51 0.69 -17.82
C LEU A 281 3.83 1.36 -16.49
N ALA A 282 3.63 0.66 -15.37
CA ALA A 282 3.94 1.17 -14.04
C ALA A 282 5.41 1.62 -13.92
N ASN A 283 6.35 0.78 -14.36
CA ASN A 283 7.77 1.09 -14.31
C ASN A 283 8.12 2.33 -15.13
N ARG A 284 7.58 2.47 -16.37
CA ARG A 284 7.80 3.67 -17.19
C ARG A 284 7.25 4.94 -16.55
N GLU A 285 6.04 4.86 -15.98
CA GLU A 285 5.39 5.99 -15.32
C GLU A 285 6.15 6.44 -14.06
N ILE A 286 6.64 5.49 -13.25
CA ILE A 286 7.45 5.76 -12.06
C ILE A 286 8.78 6.40 -12.49
N SER A 287 9.54 5.76 -13.40
CA SER A 287 10.85 6.25 -13.85
C SER A 287 10.72 7.66 -14.45
N SER A 288 9.75 7.89 -15.34
CA SER A 288 9.56 9.21 -15.97
C SER A 288 9.22 10.31 -14.97
N PHE A 289 8.50 9.97 -13.89
CA PHE A 289 8.14 10.93 -12.86
C PHE A 289 9.35 11.33 -12.01
N PHE A 290 10.11 10.35 -11.50
CA PHE A 290 11.23 10.63 -10.61
C PHE A 290 12.48 11.13 -11.33
N GLN A 291 12.70 10.76 -12.60
CA GLN A 291 13.78 11.37 -13.43
C GLN A 291 13.59 12.88 -13.62
N ALA A 292 12.36 13.36 -13.69
CA ALA A 292 12.07 14.79 -13.80
C ALA A 292 12.32 15.57 -12.48
N MET A 293 12.57 14.87 -11.37
CA MET A 293 12.75 15.44 -10.02
C MET A 293 14.16 15.26 -9.45
N ALA A 294 15.02 14.53 -10.16
CA ALA A 294 16.39 14.21 -9.79
C ALA A 294 17.36 15.39 -9.98
#